data_73280aa535cf3d55f8f0259b72a866ea
#
_entry.id   73280aa535cf3d55f8f0259b72a866ea
#
_cell.length_a   1.000
_cell.length_b   1.000
_cell.length_c   1.000
_cell.angle_alpha   90.00
_cell.angle_beta   90.00
_cell.angle_gamma   90.00
#
_symmetry.space_group_name_H-M   'P 1'
#
loop_
_entity.id
_entity.type
_entity.pdbx_description
1 polymer ?
#
loop_
_entity_poly.entity_id
_entity_poly.type
_entity_poly.pdbx_seq_one_letter_code
_entity_poly.pdbx_strand_id
1 'polypeptide(L)'
;MLRFAVVLFLGICLNVAIAGVIETVAGSGEQGTTDGRALSAQLDNPFGVIRGPDGALWFCEYTGHTVRRIDGEGNVTTVVGNGEAAYAGDGGSALSASLNKPHEIRFDKDGNLYIADMLNHAIRKVDFQMDRITTVAGTGTPGFSGDWGQANLAELKQPHSIQFGPNGDLYIADIGNNRVRVVNMESGVIRTLAGNGSRDPSPDGEAFADASLNGPRTLDFDRRGNLWLVLRNGNQVFELDLKSGLMHHRAGTGEKGFTGNGGPAKEATLSGPKGIAVAPNGDAYLVDTESHTIRMIDASTGNLELVVGTGKKGDGPDGDPLKCELARPHGIFLDDNGDLYIGDSETHKIRVLRR
;
A
#
# COMPACT_ATOMS: atom_id res chain seq x y z
N MET A 1 54.44 36.00 -8.63
CA MET A 1 53.16 35.82 -9.31
C MET A 1 52.76 34.35 -9.20
N LEU A 2 51.91 34.00 -8.22
CA LEU A 2 51.42 32.64 -8.05
C LEU A 2 50.06 32.56 -8.80
N ARG A 3 49.95 31.66 -9.78
CA ARG A 3 48.70 31.36 -10.48
C ARG A 3 47.99 30.25 -9.73
N PHE A 4 46.83 30.57 -9.15
CA PHE A 4 45.91 29.57 -8.64
C PHE A 4 45.13 28.97 -9.81
N ALA A 5 45.27 27.66 -10.01
CA ALA A 5 44.40 26.90 -10.92
C ALA A 5 43.15 26.51 -10.14
N VAL A 6 42.00 27.03 -10.58
CA VAL A 6 40.66 26.57 -10.10
C VAL A 6 40.33 25.29 -10.86
N VAL A 7 40.33 24.16 -10.16
CA VAL A 7 39.85 22.89 -10.70
C VAL A 7 38.33 22.87 -10.49
N LEU A 8 37.59 23.03 -11.58
CA LEU A 8 36.14 22.85 -11.60
C LEU A 8 35.86 21.36 -11.60
N PHE A 9 35.39 20.80 -10.47
CA PHE A 9 34.78 19.47 -10.45
C PHE A 9 33.41 19.56 -11.11
N LEU A 10 33.31 19.16 -12.37
CA LEU A 10 32.01 18.79 -12.95
C LEU A 10 31.58 17.47 -12.29
N GLY A 11 30.65 17.53 -11.32
CA GLY A 11 29.95 16.38 -10.83
C GLY A 11 29.08 15.81 -11.96
N ILE A 12 29.52 14.72 -12.56
CA ILE A 12 28.67 13.90 -13.44
C ILE A 12 27.67 13.22 -12.49
N CYS A 13 26.46 13.74 -12.39
CA CYS A 13 25.33 12.98 -11.88
C CYS A 13 25.12 11.80 -12.83
N LEU A 14 25.67 10.64 -12.49
CA LEU A 14 25.23 9.39 -13.08
C LEU A 14 23.79 9.17 -12.60
N ASN A 15 22.82 9.55 -13.44
CA ASN A 15 21.48 9.01 -13.30
C ASN A 15 21.60 7.50 -13.43
N VAL A 16 21.49 6.77 -12.32
CA VAL A 16 21.26 5.33 -12.35
C VAL A 16 19.88 5.17 -12.97
N ALA A 17 19.86 4.98 -14.29
CA ALA A 17 18.63 4.62 -14.97
C ALA A 17 18.14 3.32 -14.34
N ILE A 18 17.01 3.36 -13.66
CA ILE A 18 16.33 2.16 -13.19
C ILE A 18 15.93 1.42 -14.46
N ALA A 19 16.74 0.41 -14.82
CA ALA A 19 16.51 -0.38 -16.02
C ALA A 19 15.26 -1.23 -15.82
N GLY A 20 14.29 -1.14 -16.72
CA GLY A 20 13.09 -1.93 -16.66
C GLY A 20 12.10 -1.52 -17.76
N VAL A 21 11.09 -2.34 -17.93
CA VAL A 21 9.99 -2.12 -18.88
C VAL A 21 8.67 -2.12 -18.13
N ILE A 22 7.88 -1.07 -18.27
CA ILE A 22 6.51 -1.03 -17.74
C ILE A 22 5.55 -1.68 -18.76
N GLU A 23 4.68 -2.57 -18.27
CA GLU A 23 3.70 -3.30 -19.06
C GLU A 23 2.33 -3.29 -18.39
N THR A 24 1.26 -3.22 -19.18
CA THR A 24 -0.10 -3.48 -18.72
C THR A 24 -0.34 -4.99 -18.66
N VAL A 25 -0.73 -5.52 -17.51
CA VAL A 25 -1.01 -6.95 -17.33
C VAL A 25 -2.49 -7.27 -17.17
N ALA A 26 -3.30 -6.28 -16.80
CA ALA A 26 -4.76 -6.41 -16.75
C ALA A 26 -5.44 -5.05 -16.90
N GLY A 27 -6.68 -5.10 -17.36
CA GLY A 27 -7.56 -3.94 -17.55
C GLY A 27 -7.56 -3.41 -18.98
N SER A 28 -8.77 -3.26 -19.56
CA SER A 28 -8.97 -2.65 -20.87
C SER A 28 -8.81 -1.12 -20.85
N GLY A 29 -8.81 -0.51 -19.66
CA GLY A 29 -8.90 0.94 -19.48
C GLY A 29 -10.33 1.45 -19.33
N GLU A 30 -11.33 0.60 -19.54
CA GLU A 30 -12.73 0.93 -19.28
C GLU A 30 -13.13 0.49 -17.86
N GLN A 31 -13.90 1.33 -17.18
CA GLN A 31 -14.44 1.03 -15.86
C GLN A 31 -15.50 -0.06 -15.96
N GLY A 32 -15.42 -1.05 -15.07
CA GLY A 32 -16.39 -2.13 -14.93
C GLY A 32 -15.82 -3.32 -14.19
N THR A 33 -16.64 -4.36 -14.02
CA THR A 33 -16.26 -5.58 -13.30
C THR A 33 -16.66 -6.78 -14.17
N THR A 34 -15.84 -7.06 -15.20
CA THR A 34 -16.07 -8.20 -16.09
C THR A 34 -15.01 -9.27 -15.89
N ASP A 35 -15.44 -10.53 -15.89
CA ASP A 35 -14.54 -11.68 -15.93
C ASP A 35 -14.05 -11.95 -17.35
N GLY A 36 -12.93 -12.67 -17.50
CA GLY A 36 -12.38 -13.09 -18.79
C GLY A 36 -10.91 -12.76 -18.96
N ARG A 37 -10.45 -12.57 -20.21
CA ARG A 37 -9.04 -12.28 -20.50
C ARG A 37 -8.59 -10.97 -19.85
N ALA A 38 -7.48 -11.01 -19.12
CA ALA A 38 -7.01 -9.91 -18.27
C ALA A 38 -6.87 -8.58 -19.02
N LEU A 39 -6.27 -8.58 -20.22
CA LEU A 39 -6.10 -7.36 -21.02
C LEU A 39 -7.40 -6.81 -21.64
N SER A 40 -8.46 -7.61 -21.67
CA SER A 40 -9.78 -7.20 -22.20
C SER A 40 -10.82 -7.02 -21.10
N ALA A 41 -10.53 -7.42 -19.88
CA ALA A 41 -11.43 -7.26 -18.75
C ALA A 41 -11.58 -5.79 -18.36
N GLN A 42 -12.79 -5.39 -18.01
CA GLN A 42 -13.02 -4.11 -17.35
C GLN A 42 -12.72 -4.26 -15.86
N LEU A 43 -11.91 -3.36 -15.31
CA LEU A 43 -11.59 -3.29 -13.90
C LEU A 43 -12.20 -2.02 -13.29
N ASP A 44 -12.50 -2.05 -11.99
CA ASP A 44 -13.11 -0.90 -11.32
C ASP A 44 -12.26 -0.36 -10.17
N ASN A 45 -11.37 0.59 -10.51
CA ASN A 45 -10.42 1.19 -9.58
C ASN A 45 -9.62 0.12 -8.81
N PRO A 46 -8.70 -0.62 -9.45
CA PRO A 46 -7.87 -1.61 -8.76
C PRO A 46 -6.96 -0.94 -7.73
N PHE A 47 -7.02 -1.43 -6.49
CA PHE A 47 -6.23 -0.96 -5.35
C PHE A 47 -5.23 -2.03 -4.91
N GLY A 48 -5.27 -2.48 -3.67
CA GLY A 48 -4.29 -3.42 -3.14
C GLY A 48 -4.04 -4.62 -4.05
N VAL A 49 -2.83 -4.76 -4.55
CA VAL A 49 -2.38 -5.84 -5.44
C VAL A 49 -1.34 -6.68 -4.71
N ILE A 50 -1.44 -8.01 -4.81
CA ILE A 50 -0.47 -8.96 -4.25
C ILE A 50 -0.42 -10.24 -5.07
N ARG A 51 0.62 -11.04 -4.86
CA ARG A 51 0.67 -12.43 -5.33
C ARG A 51 0.10 -13.36 -4.25
N GLY A 52 -0.84 -14.19 -4.62
CA GLY A 52 -1.43 -15.19 -3.73
C GLY A 52 -0.57 -16.46 -3.57
N PRO A 53 -0.92 -17.31 -2.61
CA PRO A 53 -0.19 -18.58 -2.36
C PRO A 53 -0.27 -19.56 -3.52
N ASP A 54 -1.21 -19.39 -4.42
CA ASP A 54 -1.38 -20.13 -5.68
C ASP A 54 -0.54 -19.56 -6.84
N GLY A 55 0.28 -18.54 -6.59
CA GLY A 55 1.08 -17.85 -7.59
C GLY A 55 0.30 -16.89 -8.49
N ALA A 56 -1.03 -16.83 -8.38
CA ALA A 56 -1.87 -15.88 -9.11
C ALA A 56 -1.69 -14.45 -8.57
N LEU A 57 -2.03 -13.47 -9.40
CA LEU A 57 -2.10 -12.07 -8.98
C LEU A 57 -3.51 -11.76 -8.46
N TRP A 58 -3.60 -11.19 -7.26
CA TRP A 58 -4.84 -10.84 -6.60
C TRP A 58 -4.91 -9.35 -6.36
N PHE A 59 -6.09 -8.76 -6.49
CA PHE A 59 -6.29 -7.33 -6.22
C PHE A 59 -7.73 -7.06 -5.77
N CYS A 60 -7.92 -5.96 -5.04
CA CYS A 60 -9.26 -5.49 -4.71
C CYS A 60 -9.68 -4.38 -5.67
N GLU A 61 -10.97 -4.29 -5.96
CA GLU A 61 -11.61 -3.21 -6.72
C GLU A 61 -12.36 -2.29 -5.77
N TYR A 62 -11.88 -1.06 -5.66
CA TYR A 62 -12.36 -0.09 -4.68
C TYR A 62 -13.82 0.30 -4.89
N THR A 63 -14.21 0.60 -6.13
CA THR A 63 -15.59 0.95 -6.50
C THR A 63 -16.38 -0.23 -7.05
N GLY A 64 -15.71 -1.32 -7.42
CA GLY A 64 -16.35 -2.59 -7.76
C GLY A 64 -16.78 -3.43 -6.57
N HIS A 65 -16.32 -3.08 -5.35
CA HIS A 65 -16.66 -3.78 -4.11
C HIS A 65 -16.33 -5.29 -4.12
N THR A 66 -15.28 -5.67 -4.82
CA THR A 66 -14.88 -7.07 -5.05
C THR A 66 -13.39 -7.29 -4.80
N VAL A 67 -13.01 -8.56 -4.68
CA VAL A 67 -11.62 -9.01 -4.87
C VAL A 67 -11.57 -9.88 -6.10
N ARG A 68 -10.56 -9.63 -6.95
CA ARG A 68 -10.35 -10.29 -8.22
C ARG A 68 -9.03 -11.07 -8.20
N ARG A 69 -8.96 -12.09 -9.06
CA ARG A 69 -7.81 -12.96 -9.23
C ARG A 69 -7.46 -13.10 -10.71
N ILE A 70 -6.18 -12.96 -11.06
CA ILE A 70 -5.64 -13.22 -12.39
C ILE A 70 -4.84 -14.52 -12.31
N ASP A 71 -5.31 -15.55 -13.00
CA ASP A 71 -4.64 -16.85 -13.03
C ASP A 71 -3.40 -16.88 -13.93
N GLY A 72 -2.68 -18.04 -13.93
CA GLY A 72 -1.50 -18.24 -14.76
C GLY A 72 -1.77 -18.28 -16.27
N GLU A 73 -3.04 -18.41 -16.68
CA GLU A 73 -3.47 -18.37 -18.06
C GLU A 73 -3.86 -16.97 -18.52
N GLY A 74 -3.84 -15.99 -17.59
CA GLY A 74 -4.20 -14.60 -17.82
C GLY A 74 -5.70 -14.36 -17.90
N ASN A 75 -6.50 -15.07 -17.10
CA ASN A 75 -7.92 -14.80 -16.94
C ASN A 75 -8.18 -14.12 -15.60
N VAL A 76 -9.04 -13.09 -15.62
CA VAL A 76 -9.55 -12.42 -14.41
C VAL A 76 -10.85 -13.07 -13.99
N THR A 77 -11.00 -13.35 -12.70
CA THR A 77 -12.24 -13.84 -12.10
C THR A 77 -12.52 -13.11 -10.78
N THR A 78 -13.80 -12.90 -10.48
CA THR A 78 -14.24 -12.43 -9.15
C THR A 78 -14.17 -13.59 -8.16
N VAL A 79 -13.57 -13.36 -7.00
CA VAL A 79 -13.37 -14.40 -5.97
C VAL A 79 -13.96 -14.04 -4.61
N VAL A 80 -14.20 -12.76 -4.34
CA VAL A 80 -14.89 -12.28 -3.14
C VAL A 80 -15.72 -11.06 -3.52
N GLY A 81 -16.90 -10.97 -2.94
CA GLY A 81 -17.82 -9.84 -3.11
C GLY A 81 -18.82 -10.03 -4.24
N ASN A 82 -20.04 -9.56 -3.99
CA ASN A 82 -21.17 -9.60 -4.93
C ASN A 82 -21.33 -8.29 -5.74
N GLY A 83 -20.43 -7.32 -5.55
CA GLY A 83 -20.47 -6.00 -6.18
C GLY A 83 -21.37 -4.97 -5.47
N GLU A 84 -22.10 -5.35 -4.43
CA GLU A 84 -22.94 -4.44 -3.65
C GLU A 84 -22.18 -3.80 -2.49
N ALA A 85 -22.30 -2.48 -2.34
CA ALA A 85 -21.71 -1.73 -1.24
C ALA A 85 -22.52 -1.94 0.05
N ALA A 86 -22.14 -2.91 0.88
CA ALA A 86 -22.81 -3.19 2.17
C ALA A 86 -21.87 -3.92 3.13
N TYR A 87 -22.26 -4.01 4.39
CA TYR A 87 -21.63 -4.85 5.42
C TYR A 87 -22.50 -6.09 5.66
N ALA A 88 -22.25 -7.14 4.89
CA ALA A 88 -23.05 -8.37 4.93
C ALA A 88 -22.25 -9.62 4.57
N GLY A 89 -22.84 -10.79 4.87
CA GLY A 89 -22.34 -12.08 4.39
C GLY A 89 -21.48 -12.85 5.39
N ASP A 90 -21.23 -12.35 6.61
CA ASP A 90 -20.46 -13.08 7.61
C ASP A 90 -21.06 -14.46 7.89
N GLY A 91 -20.20 -15.48 7.89
CA GLY A 91 -20.58 -16.88 8.08
C GLY A 91 -21.01 -17.60 6.80
N GLY A 92 -21.19 -16.87 5.69
CA GLY A 92 -21.56 -17.42 4.37
C GLY A 92 -20.43 -17.42 3.37
N SER A 93 -20.78 -17.75 2.10
CA SER A 93 -19.84 -17.80 0.98
C SER A 93 -19.23 -16.44 0.68
N ALA A 94 -17.92 -16.44 0.36
CA ALA A 94 -17.17 -15.24 0.03
C ALA A 94 -17.71 -14.49 -1.21
N LEU A 95 -18.20 -15.21 -2.22
CA LEU A 95 -18.80 -14.63 -3.43
C LEU A 95 -20.15 -13.96 -3.17
N SER A 96 -20.89 -14.40 -2.14
CA SER A 96 -22.19 -13.82 -1.79
C SER A 96 -22.09 -12.68 -0.81
N ALA A 97 -20.93 -12.43 -0.24
CA ALA A 97 -20.72 -11.36 0.71
C ALA A 97 -20.73 -9.98 0.03
N SER A 98 -21.14 -8.96 0.75
CA SER A 98 -21.00 -7.57 0.33
C SER A 98 -19.79 -6.93 1.02
N LEU A 99 -18.97 -6.22 0.26
CA LEU A 99 -17.86 -5.39 0.73
C LEU A 99 -18.19 -3.92 0.48
N ASN A 100 -17.49 -3.02 1.15
CA ASN A 100 -17.68 -1.60 0.90
C ASN A 100 -16.35 -0.86 0.77
N LYS A 101 -15.92 -0.65 -0.48
CA LYS A 101 -14.64 -0.05 -0.85
C LYS A 101 -13.46 -0.80 -0.22
N PRO A 102 -13.28 -2.10 -0.54
CA PRO A 102 -12.13 -2.85 -0.08
C PRO A 102 -10.85 -2.15 -0.57
N HIS A 103 -9.88 -2.01 0.34
CA HIS A 103 -8.76 -1.12 0.09
C HIS A 103 -7.43 -1.85 -0.04
N GLU A 104 -7.22 -2.85 0.75
CA GLU A 104 -6.03 -3.68 0.74
C GLU A 104 -6.34 -5.12 1.11
N ILE A 105 -5.51 -6.04 0.63
CA ILE A 105 -5.64 -7.47 0.85
C ILE A 105 -4.29 -8.08 1.23
N ARG A 106 -4.29 -9.07 2.11
CA ARG A 106 -3.10 -9.87 2.49
C ARG A 106 -3.51 -11.31 2.74
N PHE A 107 -2.60 -12.23 2.46
CA PHE A 107 -2.75 -13.63 2.86
C PHE A 107 -2.02 -13.90 4.17
N ASP A 108 -2.61 -14.74 5.02
CA ASP A 108 -1.87 -15.36 6.12
C ASP A 108 -1.06 -16.58 5.63
N LYS A 109 -0.26 -17.15 6.53
CA LYS A 109 0.57 -18.34 6.24
C LYS A 109 -0.23 -19.60 5.89
N ASP A 110 -1.51 -19.65 6.23
CA ASP A 110 -2.42 -20.78 6.00
C ASP A 110 -3.22 -20.60 4.70
N GLY A 111 -3.00 -19.49 3.97
CA GLY A 111 -3.66 -19.18 2.69
C GLY A 111 -5.03 -18.54 2.83
N ASN A 112 -5.41 -18.06 4.00
CA ASN A 112 -6.63 -17.26 4.16
C ASN A 112 -6.39 -15.83 3.72
N LEU A 113 -7.37 -15.24 3.04
CA LEU A 113 -7.31 -13.85 2.58
C LEU A 113 -7.91 -12.91 3.63
N TYR A 114 -7.17 -11.86 3.96
CA TYR A 114 -7.64 -10.76 4.79
C TYR A 114 -7.86 -9.52 3.94
N ILE A 115 -8.95 -8.79 4.22
CA ILE A 115 -9.43 -7.65 3.43
C ILE A 115 -9.66 -6.46 4.36
N ALA A 116 -9.03 -5.34 4.08
CA ALA A 116 -9.38 -4.06 4.68
C ALA A 116 -10.68 -3.55 4.02
N ASP A 117 -11.82 -3.86 4.64
CA ASP A 117 -13.16 -3.50 4.17
C ASP A 117 -13.51 -2.08 4.68
N MET A 118 -12.94 -1.08 4.00
CA MET A 118 -12.67 0.26 4.51
C MET A 118 -13.92 0.98 5.00
N LEU A 119 -14.97 1.09 4.18
CA LEU A 119 -16.19 1.80 4.57
C LEU A 119 -17.14 0.94 5.41
N ASN A 120 -16.85 -0.34 5.57
CA ASN A 120 -17.47 -1.19 6.58
C ASN A 120 -16.71 -1.15 7.92
N HIS A 121 -15.63 -0.34 8.02
CA HIS A 121 -14.87 -0.16 9.25
C HIS A 121 -14.43 -1.47 9.90
N ALA A 122 -14.07 -2.46 9.06
CA ALA A 122 -13.78 -3.83 9.47
C ALA A 122 -12.63 -4.44 8.68
N ILE A 123 -12.02 -5.47 9.28
CA ILE A 123 -11.13 -6.39 8.58
C ILE A 123 -11.87 -7.71 8.44
N ARG A 124 -12.03 -8.16 7.20
CA ARG A 124 -12.71 -9.41 6.87
C ARG A 124 -11.68 -10.49 6.55
N LYS A 125 -11.98 -11.74 6.91
CA LYS A 125 -11.17 -12.92 6.59
C LYS A 125 -11.99 -13.86 5.72
N VAL A 126 -11.39 -14.37 4.66
CA VAL A 126 -11.93 -15.43 3.80
C VAL A 126 -11.11 -16.69 4.00
N ASP A 127 -11.77 -17.75 4.40
CA ASP A 127 -11.28 -19.13 4.40
C ASP A 127 -11.80 -19.82 3.13
N PHE A 128 -10.94 -20.02 2.15
CA PHE A 128 -11.32 -20.65 0.87
C PHE A 128 -11.55 -22.15 0.97
N GLN A 129 -11.01 -22.82 1.99
CA GLN A 129 -11.27 -24.25 2.20
C GLN A 129 -12.68 -24.49 2.72
N MET A 130 -13.19 -23.57 3.54
CA MET A 130 -14.53 -23.62 4.10
C MET A 130 -15.56 -22.79 3.29
N ASP A 131 -15.14 -22.08 2.24
CA ASP A 131 -15.90 -21.05 1.52
C ASP A 131 -16.64 -20.12 2.49
N ARG A 132 -15.89 -19.52 3.38
CA ARG A 132 -16.48 -18.73 4.47
C ARG A 132 -15.77 -17.39 4.67
N ILE A 133 -16.54 -16.30 4.69
CA ILE A 133 -16.08 -14.99 5.12
C ILE A 133 -16.53 -14.69 6.56
N THR A 134 -15.67 -14.00 7.33
CA THR A 134 -15.94 -13.59 8.71
C THR A 134 -15.27 -12.27 9.02
N THR A 135 -15.79 -11.51 9.98
CA THR A 135 -15.14 -10.31 10.53
C THR A 135 -14.14 -10.69 11.61
N VAL A 136 -12.89 -10.22 11.45
CA VAL A 136 -11.77 -10.46 12.38
C VAL A 136 -11.55 -9.28 13.33
N ALA A 137 -11.71 -8.06 12.81
CA ALA A 137 -11.58 -6.83 13.60
C ALA A 137 -12.58 -5.79 13.09
N GLY A 138 -13.07 -4.97 14.00
CA GLY A 138 -14.09 -3.96 13.69
C GLY A 138 -15.53 -4.47 13.90
N THR A 139 -16.42 -3.55 14.30
CA THR A 139 -17.86 -3.82 14.54
C THR A 139 -18.76 -3.41 13.37
N GLY A 140 -18.20 -2.79 12.33
CA GLY A 140 -18.98 -2.11 11.28
C GLY A 140 -19.37 -0.68 11.63
N THR A 141 -19.20 -0.27 12.88
CA THR A 141 -19.46 1.11 13.33
C THR A 141 -18.15 1.91 13.35
N PRO A 142 -18.13 3.12 12.76
CA PRO A 142 -16.93 3.95 12.79
C PRO A 142 -16.66 4.52 14.18
N GLY A 143 -15.49 4.28 14.74
CA GLY A 143 -15.11 4.76 16.06
C GLY A 143 -13.71 4.34 16.47
N PHE A 144 -13.38 4.59 17.73
CA PHE A 144 -12.13 4.17 18.36
C PHE A 144 -12.41 3.60 19.75
N SER A 145 -12.37 2.29 19.86
CA SER A 145 -12.56 1.57 21.12
C SER A 145 -11.87 0.21 21.11
N GLY A 146 -12.00 -0.53 22.21
CA GLY A 146 -11.72 -1.96 22.29
C GLY A 146 -10.27 -2.35 22.51
N ASP A 147 -9.35 -1.42 22.82
CA ASP A 147 -7.98 -1.78 23.20
C ASP A 147 -7.97 -2.77 24.38
N TRP A 148 -7.16 -3.82 24.23
CA TRP A 148 -7.00 -4.94 25.15
C TRP A 148 -8.22 -5.89 25.22
N GLY A 149 -9.20 -5.70 24.33
CA GLY A 149 -10.35 -6.59 24.14
C GLY A 149 -10.29 -7.37 22.84
N GLN A 150 -11.35 -8.11 22.55
CA GLN A 150 -11.49 -8.87 21.30
C GLN A 150 -11.60 -7.93 20.10
N ALA A 151 -10.80 -8.18 19.05
CA ALA A 151 -10.69 -7.31 17.90
C ALA A 151 -12.01 -7.14 17.12
N ASN A 152 -12.84 -8.18 17.04
CA ASN A 152 -14.15 -8.14 16.40
C ASN A 152 -15.23 -7.38 17.20
N LEU A 153 -14.90 -6.95 18.43
CA LEU A 153 -15.74 -6.08 19.27
C LEU A 153 -15.17 -4.65 19.37
N ALA A 154 -14.03 -4.39 18.76
CA ALA A 154 -13.41 -3.06 18.72
C ALA A 154 -13.99 -2.21 17.60
N GLU A 155 -14.02 -0.90 17.78
CA GLU A 155 -14.33 0.03 16.71
C GLU A 155 -13.05 0.43 15.95
N LEU A 156 -13.13 0.42 14.62
CA LEU A 156 -12.16 0.96 13.69
C LEU A 156 -12.79 2.10 12.90
N LYS A 157 -11.99 2.93 12.27
CA LYS A 157 -12.50 4.00 11.42
C LYS A 157 -11.73 4.08 10.11
N GLN A 158 -12.34 3.56 9.06
CA GLN A 158 -11.75 3.52 7.72
C GLN A 158 -10.36 2.85 7.71
N PRO A 159 -10.22 1.59 8.13
CA PRO A 159 -8.93 0.89 8.02
C PRO A 159 -8.55 0.80 6.54
N HIS A 160 -7.32 1.25 6.20
CA HIS A 160 -6.89 1.34 4.81
C HIS A 160 -5.89 0.26 4.41
N SER A 161 -5.00 -0.09 5.32
CA SER A 161 -3.95 -1.06 5.07
C SER A 161 -3.85 -2.07 6.20
N ILE A 162 -3.48 -3.28 5.83
CA ILE A 162 -3.19 -4.38 6.73
C ILE A 162 -1.89 -5.05 6.33
N GLN A 163 -1.11 -5.51 7.31
CA GLN A 163 0.10 -6.28 7.07
C GLN A 163 0.33 -7.27 8.21
N PHE A 164 0.77 -8.49 7.86
CA PHE A 164 1.22 -9.43 8.88
C PHE A 164 2.66 -9.15 9.28
N GLY A 165 2.89 -9.02 10.57
CA GLY A 165 4.23 -8.88 11.11
C GLY A 165 5.00 -10.20 11.14
N PRO A 166 6.33 -10.14 11.40
CA PRO A 166 7.16 -11.34 11.49
C PRO A 166 6.72 -12.33 12.59
N ASN A 167 5.99 -11.86 13.59
CA ASN A 167 5.40 -12.66 14.67
C ASN A 167 4.02 -13.24 14.33
N GLY A 168 3.51 -12.98 13.12
CA GLY A 168 2.19 -13.41 12.67
C GLY A 168 1.01 -12.58 13.14
N ASP A 169 1.24 -11.50 13.91
CA ASP A 169 0.18 -10.56 14.31
C ASP A 169 -0.25 -9.68 13.13
N LEU A 170 -1.50 -9.24 13.12
CA LEU A 170 -2.07 -8.40 12.08
C LEU A 170 -2.00 -6.91 12.47
N TYR A 171 -1.26 -6.14 11.69
CA TYR A 171 -1.13 -4.69 11.85
C TYR A 171 -2.12 -3.98 10.93
N ILE A 172 -2.77 -2.94 11.44
CA ILE A 172 -3.87 -2.23 10.76
C ILE A 172 -3.59 -0.72 10.77
N ALA A 173 -3.56 -0.10 9.61
CA ALA A 173 -3.57 1.36 9.48
C ALA A 173 -5.00 1.88 9.66
N ASP A 174 -5.34 2.28 10.87
CA ASP A 174 -6.66 2.83 11.25
C ASP A 174 -6.67 4.35 11.03
N ILE A 175 -6.69 4.74 9.73
CA ILE A 175 -6.42 6.12 9.29
C ILE A 175 -7.39 7.13 9.87
N GLY A 176 -8.68 6.79 9.96
CA GLY A 176 -9.69 7.70 10.49
C GLY A 176 -9.51 8.02 11.98
N ASN A 177 -8.76 7.17 12.69
CA ASN A 177 -8.38 7.34 14.09
C ASN A 177 -6.93 7.84 14.27
N ASN A 178 -6.17 8.07 13.19
CA ASN A 178 -4.76 8.44 13.21
C ASN A 178 -3.92 7.51 14.10
N ARG A 179 -4.09 6.19 13.92
CA ARG A 179 -3.44 5.14 14.71
C ARG A 179 -3.01 3.96 13.86
N VAL A 180 -2.02 3.24 14.35
CA VAL A 180 -1.74 1.87 13.94
C VAL A 180 -2.22 0.95 15.04
N ARG A 181 -3.09 0.00 14.70
CA ARG A 181 -3.61 -1.01 15.61
C ARG A 181 -2.93 -2.35 15.32
N VAL A 182 -2.81 -3.22 16.31
CA VAL A 182 -2.30 -4.57 16.13
C VAL A 182 -3.22 -5.58 16.82
N VAL A 183 -3.53 -6.64 16.08
CA VAL A 183 -4.31 -7.79 16.58
C VAL A 183 -3.34 -8.94 16.79
N ASN A 184 -3.27 -9.44 18.02
CA ASN A 184 -2.60 -10.70 18.29
C ASN A 184 -3.48 -11.85 17.75
N MET A 185 -3.01 -12.55 16.72
CA MET A 185 -3.82 -13.51 15.98
C MET A 185 -4.09 -14.82 16.75
N GLU A 186 -3.32 -15.11 17.81
CA GLU A 186 -3.55 -16.28 18.67
C GLU A 186 -4.69 -16.02 19.67
N SER A 187 -4.69 -14.85 20.31
CA SER A 187 -5.68 -14.49 21.35
C SER A 187 -6.88 -13.73 20.81
N GLY A 188 -6.80 -13.15 19.61
CA GLY A 188 -7.80 -12.25 19.04
C GLY A 188 -7.82 -10.86 19.68
N VAL A 189 -6.87 -10.53 20.57
CA VAL A 189 -6.85 -9.25 21.30
C VAL A 189 -6.24 -8.15 20.43
N ILE A 190 -6.93 -7.00 20.36
CA ILE A 190 -6.46 -5.80 19.67
C ILE A 190 -5.88 -4.79 20.65
N ARG A 191 -4.90 -4.01 20.22
CA ARG A 191 -4.38 -2.84 20.94
C ARG A 191 -3.89 -1.77 19.98
N THR A 192 -3.76 -0.55 20.45
CA THR A 192 -3.01 0.49 19.75
C THR A 192 -1.52 0.21 19.85
N LEU A 193 -0.83 0.23 18.71
CA LEU A 193 0.63 0.12 18.62
C LEU A 193 1.27 1.51 18.59
N ALA A 194 0.77 2.38 17.74
CA ALA A 194 1.32 3.70 17.50
C ALA A 194 0.20 4.72 17.25
N GLY A 195 0.48 5.97 17.62
CA GLY A 195 -0.41 7.08 17.39
C GLY A 195 -1.29 7.44 18.58
N ASN A 196 -1.34 8.75 18.90
CA ASN A 196 -2.19 9.32 19.95
C ASN A 196 -3.55 9.82 19.44
N GLY A 197 -3.78 9.78 18.13
CA GLY A 197 -5.00 10.27 17.46
C GLY A 197 -4.92 11.72 16.97
N SER A 198 -3.87 12.47 17.32
CA SER A 198 -3.63 13.81 16.79
C SER A 198 -3.21 13.78 15.31
N ARG A 199 -3.40 14.93 14.66
CA ARG A 199 -2.92 15.23 13.30
C ARG A 199 -1.80 16.26 13.28
N ASP A 200 -1.21 16.52 14.44
CA ASP A 200 -0.06 17.40 14.54
C ASP A 200 1.12 16.84 13.72
N PRO A 201 2.15 17.64 13.45
CA PRO A 201 3.37 17.13 12.80
C PRO A 201 3.94 15.92 13.55
N SER A 202 4.31 14.89 12.80
CA SER A 202 4.88 13.67 13.37
C SER A 202 6.34 13.90 13.75
N PRO A 203 6.75 13.51 14.98
CA PRO A 203 8.11 13.74 15.46
C PRO A 203 9.11 12.76 14.82
N ASP A 204 10.39 13.14 14.72
CA ASP A 204 11.50 12.25 14.35
C ASP A 204 12.31 11.85 15.59
N GLY A 205 12.62 10.57 15.72
CA GLY A 205 13.44 10.03 16.83
C GLY A 205 12.72 9.87 18.17
N GLU A 206 11.40 10.04 18.19
CA GLU A 206 10.58 9.89 19.40
C GLU A 206 9.83 8.55 19.47
N ALA A 207 9.24 8.26 20.64
CA ALA A 207 8.45 7.05 20.83
C ALA A 207 7.18 7.07 19.96
N PHE A 208 6.97 6.06 19.14
CA PHE A 208 5.81 6.01 18.23
C PHE A 208 4.49 5.77 18.96
N ALA A 209 4.51 5.22 20.18
CA ALA A 209 3.28 4.90 20.93
C ALA A 209 2.40 6.13 21.17
N ASP A 210 3.02 7.27 21.52
CA ASP A 210 2.34 8.52 21.82
C ASP A 210 2.53 9.60 20.73
N ALA A 211 3.11 9.22 19.60
CA ALA A 211 3.38 10.15 18.49
C ALA A 211 2.10 10.58 17.77
N SER A 212 2.11 11.76 17.19
CA SER A 212 1.09 12.17 16.22
C SER A 212 1.31 11.45 14.91
N LEU A 213 0.27 10.87 14.33
CA LEU A 213 0.30 10.23 13.02
C LEU A 213 -0.74 10.88 12.10
N ASN A 214 -0.29 11.77 11.21
CA ASN A 214 -1.21 12.49 10.33
C ASN A 214 -1.62 11.66 9.11
N GLY A 215 -2.64 10.82 9.29
CA GLY A 215 -3.23 9.98 8.26
C GLY A 215 -2.37 8.76 7.91
N PRO A 216 -2.15 7.81 8.86
CA PRO A 216 -1.46 6.56 8.60
C PRO A 216 -2.20 5.76 7.53
N ARG A 217 -1.58 5.53 6.37
CA ARG A 217 -2.27 5.06 5.17
C ARG A 217 -1.91 3.64 4.79
N THR A 218 -0.61 3.32 4.73
CA THR A 218 -0.12 2.01 4.31
C THR A 218 1.05 1.58 5.15
N LEU A 219 1.18 0.26 5.29
CA LEU A 219 2.15 -0.43 6.11
C LEU A 219 2.93 -1.44 5.28
N ASP A 220 4.23 -1.58 5.55
CA ASP A 220 5.00 -2.74 5.10
C ASP A 220 6.12 -3.05 6.09
N PHE A 221 6.64 -4.27 6.09
CA PHE A 221 7.75 -4.68 6.93
C PHE A 221 9.04 -4.83 6.16
N ASP A 222 10.14 -4.33 6.73
CA ASP A 222 11.45 -4.67 6.23
C ASP A 222 11.94 -6.03 6.80
N ARG A 223 13.03 -6.56 6.25
CA ARG A 223 13.63 -7.83 6.71
C ARG A 223 14.19 -7.78 8.14
N ARG A 224 14.38 -6.61 8.71
CA ARG A 224 14.83 -6.44 10.11
C ARG A 224 13.66 -6.51 11.09
N GLY A 225 12.43 -6.49 10.57
CA GLY A 225 11.19 -6.49 11.32
C GLY A 225 10.74 -5.10 11.76
N ASN A 226 11.25 -4.03 11.14
CA ASN A 226 10.76 -2.68 11.34
C ASN A 226 9.52 -2.45 10.48
N LEU A 227 8.58 -1.68 11.01
CA LEU A 227 7.34 -1.33 10.30
C LEU A 227 7.51 0.01 9.59
N TRP A 228 7.43 -0.01 8.26
CA TRP A 228 7.38 1.20 7.45
C TRP A 228 5.95 1.71 7.39
N LEU A 229 5.78 3.01 7.55
CA LEU A 229 4.50 3.69 7.65
C LEU A 229 4.48 4.93 6.77
N VAL A 230 3.50 5.00 5.88
CA VAL A 230 3.23 6.18 5.06
C VAL A 230 2.13 7.01 5.69
N LEU A 231 2.40 8.29 5.91
CA LEU A 231 1.44 9.28 6.40
C LEU A 231 0.91 10.10 5.21
N ARG A 232 -0.28 9.74 4.71
CA ARG A 232 -0.88 10.38 3.53
C ARG A 232 -1.08 11.88 3.69
N ASN A 233 -1.69 12.28 4.81
CA ASN A 233 -2.01 13.68 5.05
C ASN A 233 -0.77 14.46 5.52
N GLY A 234 0.18 13.75 6.15
CA GLY A 234 1.47 14.29 6.55
C GLY A 234 2.46 14.41 5.39
N ASN A 235 2.19 13.82 4.21
CA ASN A 235 3.14 13.75 3.09
C ASN A 235 4.54 13.27 3.52
N GLN A 236 4.59 12.25 4.39
CA GLN A 236 5.82 11.74 5.00
C GLN A 236 5.84 10.23 5.06
N VAL A 237 7.05 9.68 5.19
CA VAL A 237 7.31 8.26 5.42
C VAL A 237 8.16 8.09 6.66
N PHE A 238 7.76 7.17 7.52
CA PHE A 238 8.48 6.80 8.74
C PHE A 238 8.78 5.32 8.77
N GLU A 239 9.87 4.96 9.46
CA GLU A 239 10.18 3.61 9.89
C GLU A 239 10.00 3.53 11.41
N LEU A 240 9.20 2.60 11.88
CA LEU A 240 8.98 2.32 13.29
C LEU A 240 9.87 1.14 13.70
N ASP A 241 10.89 1.38 14.47
CA ASP A 241 11.73 0.34 15.08
C ASP A 241 10.97 -0.29 16.26
N LEU A 242 10.39 -1.48 16.01
CA LEU A 242 9.58 -2.17 17.00
C LEU A 242 10.38 -2.67 18.22
N LYS A 243 11.71 -2.70 18.13
CA LYS A 243 12.58 -3.11 19.25
C LYS A 243 12.88 -1.95 20.19
N SER A 244 13.22 -0.78 19.64
CA SER A 244 13.51 0.42 20.43
C SER A 244 12.25 1.18 20.83
N GLY A 245 11.13 1.01 20.10
CA GLY A 245 9.91 1.78 20.28
C GLY A 245 9.94 3.17 19.64
N LEU A 246 10.97 3.48 18.85
CA LEU A 246 11.18 4.79 18.24
C LEU A 246 10.72 4.82 16.78
N MET A 247 10.27 5.99 16.32
CA MET A 247 9.98 6.23 14.91
C MET A 247 11.04 7.12 14.28
N HIS A 248 11.40 6.82 13.04
CA HIS A 248 12.44 7.50 12.29
C HIS A 248 11.89 8.04 10.98
N HIS A 249 11.98 9.34 10.76
CA HIS A 249 11.62 9.97 9.51
C HIS A 249 12.50 9.48 8.37
N ARG A 250 11.91 9.10 7.23
CA ARG A 250 12.61 8.54 6.07
C ARG A 250 12.47 9.38 4.81
N ALA A 251 11.30 9.98 4.57
CA ALA A 251 11.07 10.82 3.40
C ALA A 251 9.95 11.82 3.62
N GLY A 252 9.99 12.90 2.85
CA GLY A 252 8.94 13.93 2.77
C GLY A 252 9.08 15.03 3.81
N THR A 253 9.07 16.29 3.37
CA THR A 253 9.15 17.46 4.28
C THR A 253 7.86 17.73 5.06
N GLY A 254 6.76 17.04 4.71
CA GLY A 254 5.42 17.36 5.19
C GLY A 254 4.65 18.30 4.24
N GLU A 255 5.33 19.05 3.42
CA GLU A 255 4.71 19.86 2.39
C GLU A 255 4.25 19.03 1.19
N LYS A 256 3.10 19.36 0.62
CA LYS A 256 2.59 18.73 -0.58
C LYS A 256 3.34 19.21 -1.81
N GLY A 257 3.87 18.27 -2.62
CA GLY A 257 4.59 18.63 -3.84
C GLY A 257 5.20 17.42 -4.55
N PHE A 258 5.95 17.72 -5.62
CA PHE A 258 6.66 16.72 -6.43
C PHE A 258 8.06 17.24 -6.75
N THR A 259 8.95 17.24 -5.75
CA THR A 259 10.34 17.69 -5.86
C THR A 259 11.29 16.69 -5.23
N GLY A 260 12.59 16.89 -5.40
CA GLY A 260 13.64 16.17 -4.68
C GLY A 260 14.06 14.85 -5.31
N ASN A 261 13.64 14.51 -6.55
CA ASN A 261 14.16 13.35 -7.27
C ASN A 261 15.69 13.49 -7.48
N GLY A 262 16.45 12.44 -7.17
CA GLY A 262 17.91 12.41 -7.21
C GLY A 262 18.59 13.05 -5.99
N GLY A 263 17.83 13.53 -5.00
CA GLY A 263 18.35 14.15 -3.78
C GLY A 263 17.85 13.49 -2.51
N PRO A 264 18.24 14.02 -1.32
CA PRO A 264 17.88 13.42 -0.03
C PRO A 264 16.35 13.26 0.13
N ALA A 265 15.90 12.04 0.43
CA ALA A 265 14.47 11.74 0.54
C ALA A 265 13.75 12.56 1.63
N LYS A 266 14.45 12.90 2.71
CA LYS A 266 13.92 13.74 3.80
C LYS A 266 13.64 15.18 3.39
N GLU A 267 14.30 15.68 2.34
CA GLU A 267 14.17 17.05 1.82
C GLU A 267 13.20 17.14 0.63
N ALA A 268 12.71 15.99 0.15
CA ALA A 268 11.77 15.92 -0.95
C ALA A 268 10.36 16.29 -0.52
N THR A 269 9.53 16.80 -1.44
CA THR A 269 8.09 16.91 -1.23
C THR A 269 7.37 15.71 -1.83
N LEU A 270 6.36 15.19 -1.12
CA LEU A 270 5.47 14.12 -1.55
C LEU A 270 4.05 14.66 -1.74
N SER A 271 3.24 13.99 -2.52
CA SER A 271 1.86 14.44 -2.79
C SER A 271 0.85 13.34 -2.50
N GLY A 272 0.38 13.28 -1.25
CA GLY A 272 -0.60 12.32 -0.81
C GLY A 272 -0.18 10.86 -1.06
N PRO A 273 0.99 10.40 -0.58
CA PRO A 273 1.48 9.06 -0.80
C PRO A 273 0.52 8.02 -0.20
N LYS A 274 0.31 6.87 -0.88
CA LYS A 274 -0.72 5.90 -0.50
C LYS A 274 -0.28 4.44 -0.50
N GLY A 275 0.83 4.09 -1.11
CA GLY A 275 1.34 2.73 -1.16
C GLY A 275 2.82 2.67 -0.80
N ILE A 276 3.25 1.55 -0.23
CA ILE A 276 4.65 1.24 0.04
C ILE A 276 4.93 -0.25 -0.18
N ALA A 277 6.10 -0.55 -0.74
CA ALA A 277 6.65 -1.89 -0.78
C ALA A 277 8.15 -1.82 -0.46
N VAL A 278 8.59 -2.55 0.57
CA VAL A 278 10.00 -2.54 1.02
C VAL A 278 10.73 -3.75 0.46
N ALA A 279 11.75 -3.47 -0.32
CA ALA A 279 12.58 -4.50 -0.93
C ALA A 279 13.52 -5.18 0.08
N PRO A 280 14.00 -6.39 -0.24
CA PRO A 280 14.93 -7.13 0.61
C PRO A 280 16.26 -6.43 0.90
N ASN A 281 16.71 -5.55 0.01
CA ASN A 281 17.92 -4.72 0.18
C ASN A 281 17.66 -3.44 1.00
N GLY A 282 16.41 -3.18 1.36
CA GLY A 282 15.99 -2.01 2.15
C GLY A 282 15.47 -0.83 1.32
N ASP A 283 15.50 -0.90 -0.01
CA ASP A 283 14.86 0.12 -0.85
C ASP A 283 13.35 0.14 -0.59
N ALA A 284 12.76 1.32 -0.50
CA ALA A 284 11.32 1.45 -0.25
C ALA A 284 10.64 2.15 -1.43
N TYR A 285 9.79 1.40 -2.14
CA TYR A 285 9.00 1.90 -3.26
C TYR A 285 7.73 2.56 -2.75
N LEU A 286 7.48 3.79 -3.17
CA LEU A 286 6.36 4.63 -2.73
C LEU A 286 5.43 4.92 -3.89
N VAL A 287 4.15 4.76 -3.68
CA VAL A 287 3.12 5.29 -4.57
C VAL A 287 2.85 6.74 -4.17
N ASP A 288 3.40 7.68 -4.91
CA ASP A 288 3.16 9.12 -4.73
C ASP A 288 1.93 9.52 -5.57
N THR A 289 0.76 9.21 -5.05
CA THR A 289 -0.50 9.09 -5.78
C THR A 289 -0.92 10.36 -6.51
N GLU A 290 -0.90 11.49 -5.82
CA GLU A 290 -1.35 12.76 -6.42
C GLU A 290 -0.29 13.38 -7.34
N SER A 291 0.94 12.83 -7.33
CA SER A 291 1.99 13.11 -8.32
C SER A 291 1.96 12.13 -9.49
N HIS A 292 1.07 11.12 -9.48
CA HIS A 292 0.93 10.13 -10.54
C HIS A 292 2.23 9.35 -10.82
N THR A 293 3.01 9.04 -9.76
CA THR A 293 4.33 8.42 -9.89
C THR A 293 4.56 7.31 -8.88
N ILE A 294 5.53 6.45 -9.22
CA ILE A 294 6.20 5.59 -8.25
C ILE A 294 7.59 6.16 -8.00
N ARG A 295 7.94 6.34 -6.74
CA ARG A 295 9.25 6.83 -6.30
C ARG A 295 9.89 5.79 -5.38
N MET A 296 11.20 5.85 -5.19
CA MET A 296 11.94 4.90 -4.36
C MET A 296 12.90 5.64 -3.43
N ILE A 297 12.88 5.31 -2.17
CA ILE A 297 13.95 5.68 -1.23
C ILE A 297 15.05 4.63 -1.39
N ASP A 298 16.20 5.03 -1.91
CA ASP A 298 17.37 4.19 -2.03
C ASP A 298 18.02 4.01 -0.65
N ALA A 299 18.08 2.76 -0.19
CA ALA A 299 18.58 2.44 1.15
C ALA A 299 20.07 2.73 1.32
N SER A 300 20.86 2.73 0.22
CA SER A 300 22.30 2.91 0.24
C SER A 300 22.70 4.38 0.31
N THR A 301 21.93 5.26 -0.35
CA THR A 301 22.23 6.70 -0.47
C THR A 301 21.32 7.57 0.39
N GLY A 302 20.12 7.09 0.71
CA GLY A 302 19.07 7.88 1.34
C GLY A 302 18.37 8.87 0.39
N ASN A 303 18.62 8.77 -0.92
CA ASN A 303 18.01 9.62 -1.93
C ASN A 303 16.62 9.10 -2.33
N LEU A 304 15.83 10.01 -2.89
CA LEU A 304 14.54 9.69 -3.48
C LEU A 304 14.66 9.68 -5.00
N GLU A 305 14.39 8.54 -5.62
CA GLU A 305 14.50 8.35 -7.06
C GLU A 305 13.13 8.22 -7.71
N LEU A 306 12.96 8.75 -8.93
CA LEU A 306 11.78 8.52 -9.75
C LEU A 306 11.90 7.16 -10.45
N VAL A 307 10.90 6.30 -10.28
CA VAL A 307 10.90 4.93 -10.80
C VAL A 307 9.95 4.78 -11.99
N VAL A 308 8.69 5.22 -11.83
CA VAL A 308 7.67 5.20 -12.89
C VAL A 308 6.88 6.49 -12.86
N GLY A 309 6.57 7.00 -14.02
CA GLY A 309 5.66 8.14 -14.18
C GLY A 309 6.36 9.41 -14.65
N THR A 310 5.61 10.29 -15.29
CA THR A 310 6.06 11.60 -15.77
C THR A 310 5.74 12.74 -14.81
N GLY A 311 4.96 12.47 -13.75
CA GLY A 311 4.35 13.50 -12.91
C GLY A 311 3.05 14.06 -13.47
N LYS A 312 2.60 13.59 -14.63
CA LYS A 312 1.32 13.97 -15.24
C LYS A 312 0.32 12.82 -15.17
N LYS A 313 -0.95 13.17 -14.98
CA LYS A 313 -2.04 12.21 -15.05
C LYS A 313 -2.28 11.77 -16.50
N GLY A 314 -2.26 10.46 -16.76
CA GLY A 314 -2.50 9.90 -18.08
C GLY A 314 -2.64 8.39 -18.07
N ASP A 315 -2.52 7.76 -19.26
CA ASP A 315 -2.62 6.32 -19.46
C ASP A 315 -1.51 5.81 -20.39
N GLY A 316 -0.36 5.48 -19.83
CA GLY A 316 0.76 4.91 -20.56
C GLY A 316 1.61 5.93 -21.32
N PRO A 317 2.36 5.54 -22.34
CA PRO A 317 2.43 4.20 -22.95
C PRO A 317 3.17 3.16 -22.11
N ASP A 318 3.02 1.89 -22.47
CA ASP A 318 3.91 0.83 -22.02
C ASP A 318 5.32 1.02 -22.62
N GLY A 319 6.34 0.45 -22.00
CA GLY A 319 7.74 0.52 -22.43
C GLY A 319 8.64 1.24 -21.43
N ASP A 320 9.11 2.44 -21.75
CA ASP A 320 9.99 3.23 -20.87
C ASP A 320 9.21 3.73 -19.63
N PRO A 321 9.55 3.28 -18.40
CA PRO A 321 8.80 3.65 -17.20
C PRO A 321 8.79 5.15 -16.92
N LEU A 322 9.82 5.90 -17.34
CA LEU A 322 9.89 7.34 -17.14
C LEU A 322 9.10 8.15 -18.18
N LYS A 323 8.53 7.48 -19.18
CA LYS A 323 7.60 8.06 -20.17
C LYS A 323 6.16 7.61 -19.97
N CYS A 324 5.93 6.63 -19.11
CA CYS A 324 4.60 6.13 -18.80
C CYS A 324 3.85 7.15 -17.91
N GLU A 325 2.70 7.59 -18.33
CA GLU A 325 1.79 8.38 -17.48
C GLU A 325 0.88 7.44 -16.69
N LEU A 326 0.76 7.66 -15.39
CA LEU A 326 -0.13 6.93 -14.49
C LEU A 326 -1.33 7.82 -14.10
N ALA A 327 -2.43 7.23 -13.66
CA ALA A 327 -3.57 7.98 -13.15
C ALA A 327 -3.93 7.57 -11.72
N ARG A 328 -3.39 8.32 -10.76
CA ARG A 328 -3.59 8.12 -9.32
C ARG A 328 -3.39 6.65 -8.89
N PRO A 329 -2.19 6.09 -9.07
CA PRO A 329 -1.89 4.75 -8.60
C PRO A 329 -2.11 4.65 -7.09
N HIS A 330 -2.53 3.46 -6.60
CA HIS A 330 -2.79 3.21 -5.16
C HIS A 330 -2.04 2.01 -4.62
N GLY A 331 -2.28 0.83 -5.18
CA GLY A 331 -1.63 -0.40 -4.73
C GLY A 331 -0.25 -0.58 -5.33
N ILE A 332 0.66 -1.20 -4.55
CA ILE A 332 1.99 -1.57 -5.00
C ILE A 332 2.39 -2.89 -4.35
N PHE A 333 3.05 -3.75 -5.11
CA PHE A 333 3.58 -5.01 -4.63
C PHE A 333 4.87 -5.35 -5.36
N LEU A 334 5.91 -5.66 -4.61
CA LEU A 334 7.19 -6.15 -5.14
C LEU A 334 7.23 -7.67 -4.95
N ASP A 335 7.41 -8.42 -6.04
CA ASP A 335 7.53 -9.86 -5.97
C ASP A 335 8.99 -10.32 -5.74
N ASP A 336 9.17 -11.64 -5.52
CA ASP A 336 10.48 -12.23 -5.25
C ASP A 336 11.45 -12.13 -6.44
N ASN A 337 10.96 -11.87 -7.65
CA ASN A 337 11.79 -11.67 -8.85
C ASN A 337 12.26 -10.22 -8.98
N GLY A 338 11.73 -9.32 -8.16
CA GLY A 338 11.98 -7.88 -8.22
C GLY A 338 11.03 -7.14 -9.16
N ASP A 339 10.01 -7.80 -9.70
CA ASP A 339 8.95 -7.18 -10.50
C ASP A 339 8.01 -6.38 -9.60
N LEU A 340 7.69 -5.15 -10.00
CA LEU A 340 6.87 -4.23 -9.23
C LEU A 340 5.49 -4.08 -9.85
N TYR A 341 4.47 -4.64 -9.21
CA TYR A 341 3.07 -4.55 -9.63
C TYR A 341 2.42 -3.29 -9.07
N ILE A 342 1.62 -2.62 -9.90
CA ILE A 342 1.03 -1.31 -9.61
C ILE A 342 -0.46 -1.34 -9.95
N GLY A 343 -1.30 -1.04 -8.98
CA GLY A 343 -2.71 -0.72 -9.22
C GLY A 343 -2.83 0.72 -9.73
N ASP A 344 -2.91 0.88 -11.05
CA ASP A 344 -3.08 2.18 -11.71
C ASP A 344 -4.57 2.51 -11.78
N SER A 345 -5.09 3.00 -10.65
CA SER A 345 -6.50 2.91 -10.27
C SER A 345 -7.44 3.64 -11.23
N GLU A 346 -7.15 4.88 -11.61
CA GLU A 346 -8.02 5.68 -12.47
C GLU A 346 -7.80 5.42 -13.98
N THR A 347 -6.82 4.59 -14.34
CA THR A 347 -6.75 3.98 -15.68
C THR A 347 -7.47 2.64 -15.74
N HIS A 348 -7.98 2.15 -14.60
CA HIS A 348 -8.61 0.83 -14.51
C HIS A 348 -7.70 -0.30 -14.98
N LYS A 349 -6.39 -0.24 -14.61
CA LYS A 349 -5.36 -1.18 -15.05
C LYS A 349 -4.50 -1.68 -13.90
N ILE A 350 -3.97 -2.88 -14.06
CA ILE A 350 -2.81 -3.34 -13.31
C ILE A 350 -1.61 -3.29 -14.23
N ARG A 351 -0.52 -2.65 -13.78
CA ARG A 351 0.74 -2.58 -14.51
C ARG A 351 1.84 -3.31 -13.76
N VAL A 352 2.89 -3.69 -14.49
CA VAL A 352 4.10 -4.26 -13.89
C VAL A 352 5.34 -3.57 -14.45
N LEU A 353 6.23 -3.19 -13.58
CA LEU A 353 7.60 -2.83 -13.96
C LEU A 353 8.46 -4.10 -13.86
N ARG A 354 8.87 -4.63 -15.03
CA ARG A 354 9.81 -5.75 -15.14
C ARG A 354 11.24 -5.25 -14.97
N ARG A 355 12.02 -6.00 -14.21
CA ARG A 355 13.44 -5.67 -13.94
C ARG A 355 14.39 -6.74 -14.42
#